data_0b73f43d86bdd1bfbde6f346490b5e1f
#
_entry.id   0b73f43d86bdd1bfbde6f346490b5e1f
#
_cell.length_a   1.000
_cell.length_b   1.000
_cell.length_c   1.000
_cell.angle_alpha   90.00
_cell.angle_beta   90.00
_cell.angle_gamma   90.00
#
_symmetry.space_group_name_H-M   'P 1'
#
loop_
_entity.id
_entity.type
_entity.pdbx_description
1 polymer ?
#
loop_
_entity_poly.entity_id
_entity_poly.type
_entity_poly.pdbx_seq_one_letter_code
_entity_poly.pdbx_strand_id
1 'polypeptide(L)'
;MQDFPQDLKDGLNQIFLSDPTAKSMGVTSFDWAPGEASVRSMLTENFTNFLGVGHGGFLFSLGDIALSFASNSYGRKSLAMKVDVTYHRGVQVGDEVVASATEMSRSRRFASYQIELHVGDELVASATGLTFRTEDWHLGEETWPEDWKKAY
;
A
#
# COMPACT_ATOMS: atom_id res chain seq x y z
N MET A 1 -0.97 -23.98 -3.70
CA MET A 1 -0.37 -22.62 -3.61
C MET A 1 0.98 -22.81 -2.97
N GLN A 2 2.05 -22.38 -3.62
CA GLN A 2 3.38 -22.51 -3.03
C GLN A 2 3.46 -21.50 -1.89
N ASP A 3 3.85 -21.93 -0.69
CA ASP A 3 4.01 -21.03 0.45
C ASP A 3 5.09 -20.00 0.11
N PHE A 4 4.81 -18.75 0.42
CA PHE A 4 5.77 -17.65 0.22
C PHE A 4 7.02 -17.90 1.09
N PRO A 5 8.24 -17.93 0.51
CA PRO A 5 9.45 -18.21 1.28
C PRO A 5 9.64 -17.21 2.41
N GLN A 6 9.90 -17.70 3.63
CA GLN A 6 9.94 -16.85 4.83
C GLN A 6 11.06 -15.82 4.79
N ASP A 7 12.22 -16.17 4.26
CA ASP A 7 13.37 -15.26 4.10
C ASP A 7 13.08 -14.10 3.16
N LEU A 8 12.35 -14.34 2.07
CA LEU A 8 11.89 -13.29 1.16
C LEU A 8 10.82 -12.41 1.80
N LYS A 9 9.93 -13.01 2.62
CA LYS A 9 8.94 -12.26 3.38
C LYS A 9 9.62 -11.33 4.38
N ASP A 10 10.60 -11.82 5.10
CA ASP A 10 11.37 -11.02 6.06
C ASP A 10 12.16 -9.91 5.37
N GLY A 11 12.73 -10.18 4.20
CA GLY A 11 13.40 -9.17 3.38
C GLY A 11 12.46 -8.07 2.91
N LEU A 12 11.27 -8.41 2.39
CA LEU A 12 10.27 -7.42 2.00
C LEU A 12 9.74 -6.63 3.20
N ASN A 13 9.52 -7.28 4.35
CA ASN A 13 9.15 -6.59 5.58
C ASN A 13 10.17 -5.49 5.95
N GLN A 14 11.48 -5.78 5.84
CA GLN A 14 12.51 -4.78 6.10
C GLN A 14 12.45 -3.62 5.11
N ILE A 15 12.18 -3.88 3.84
CA ILE A 15 12.01 -2.85 2.82
C ILE A 15 10.81 -1.98 3.15
N PHE A 16 9.64 -2.55 3.47
CA PHE A 16 8.43 -1.79 3.81
C PHE A 16 8.61 -0.99 5.10
N LEU A 17 9.25 -1.56 6.12
CA LEU A 17 9.61 -0.87 7.37
C LEU A 17 10.57 0.31 7.13
N SER A 18 11.36 0.29 6.07
CA SER A 18 12.31 1.35 5.74
C SER A 18 11.67 2.55 5.06
N ASP A 19 10.40 2.46 4.62
CA ASP A 19 9.72 3.53 3.88
C ASP A 19 9.66 4.83 4.69
N PRO A 20 10.35 5.92 4.23
CA PRO A 20 10.41 7.17 5.00
C PRO A 20 9.05 7.87 5.08
N THR A 21 8.22 7.75 4.05
CA THR A 21 6.89 8.36 4.02
C THR A 21 5.96 7.67 5.00
N ALA A 22 5.95 6.34 5.02
CA ALA A 22 5.18 5.57 5.99
C ALA A 22 5.59 5.92 7.43
N LYS A 23 6.89 6.05 7.70
CA LYS A 23 7.38 6.49 9.01
C LYS A 23 6.90 7.90 9.37
N SER A 24 7.01 8.86 8.47
CA SER A 24 6.59 10.25 8.72
C SER A 24 5.09 10.39 8.87
N MET A 25 4.32 9.52 8.21
CA MET A 25 2.86 9.42 8.35
C MET A 25 2.42 8.70 9.63
N GLY A 26 3.36 8.21 10.44
CA GLY A 26 3.04 7.51 11.68
C GLY A 26 2.37 6.16 11.44
N VAL A 27 2.71 5.45 10.37
CA VAL A 27 2.22 4.08 10.15
C VAL A 27 2.69 3.20 11.29
N THR A 28 1.73 2.70 12.09
CA THR A 28 1.99 1.94 13.33
C THR A 28 2.07 0.44 13.09
N SER A 29 1.36 -0.04 12.07
CA SER A 29 1.35 -1.44 11.68
C SER A 29 0.94 -1.61 10.23
N PHE A 30 1.36 -2.72 9.65
CA PHE A 30 0.92 -3.14 8.33
C PHE A 30 0.88 -4.67 8.25
N ASP A 31 0.02 -5.16 7.36
CA ASP A 31 -0.06 -6.56 6.96
C ASP A 31 -0.06 -6.63 5.44
N TRP A 32 0.45 -7.73 4.89
CA TRP A 32 0.45 -7.93 3.45
C TRP A 32 0.52 -9.40 3.06
N ALA A 33 0.00 -9.68 1.89
CA ALA A 33 0.18 -10.91 1.13
C ALA A 33 0.37 -10.56 -0.35
N PRO A 34 0.78 -11.49 -1.22
CA PRO A 34 0.92 -11.21 -2.64
C PRO A 34 -0.34 -10.57 -3.26
N GLY A 35 -0.20 -9.33 -3.74
CA GLY A 35 -1.27 -8.54 -4.34
C GLY A 35 -2.16 -7.77 -3.37
N GLU A 36 -1.90 -7.83 -2.09
CA GLU A 36 -2.69 -7.10 -1.09
C GLU A 36 -1.83 -6.55 0.05
N ALA A 37 -2.25 -5.43 0.61
CA ALA A 37 -1.66 -4.86 1.82
C ALA A 37 -2.67 -4.00 2.55
N SER A 38 -2.49 -3.90 3.87
CA SER A 38 -3.18 -2.92 4.71
C SER A 38 -2.18 -2.20 5.61
N VAL A 39 -2.38 -0.90 5.80
CA VAL A 39 -1.56 -0.05 6.67
C VAL A 39 -2.45 0.75 7.61
N ARG A 40 -1.95 1.08 8.79
CA ARG A 40 -2.69 1.80 9.82
C ARG A 40 -1.92 3.03 10.28
N SER A 41 -2.61 4.13 10.40
CA SER A 41 -2.09 5.36 10.99
C SER A 41 -3.18 6.12 11.71
N MET A 42 -2.81 6.77 12.80
CA MET A 42 -3.69 7.67 13.52
C MET A 42 -3.56 9.08 12.97
N LEU A 43 -4.69 9.74 12.68
CA LEU A 43 -4.67 11.15 12.29
C LEU A 43 -4.25 12.02 13.48
N THR A 44 -3.18 12.79 13.27
CA THR A 44 -2.70 13.77 14.24
C THR A 44 -2.97 15.20 13.75
N GLU A 45 -2.82 16.18 14.64
CA GLU A 45 -3.01 17.61 14.30
C GLU A 45 -2.13 18.07 13.13
N ASN A 46 -0.93 17.48 12.95
CA ASN A 46 -0.02 17.82 11.85
C ASN A 46 -0.58 17.52 10.46
N PHE A 47 -1.61 16.70 10.37
CA PHE A 47 -2.25 16.29 9.11
C PHE A 47 -3.68 16.83 8.98
N THR A 48 -4.03 17.87 9.73
CA THR A 48 -5.30 18.56 9.55
C THR A 48 -5.16 19.67 8.50
N ASN A 49 -6.31 20.02 7.91
CA ASN A 49 -6.41 21.21 7.06
C ASN A 49 -6.80 22.44 7.90
N PHE A 50 -6.93 23.60 7.25
CA PHE A 50 -7.32 24.86 7.92
C PHE A 50 -8.74 24.86 8.50
N LEU A 51 -9.57 23.85 8.19
CA LEU A 51 -10.88 23.64 8.76
C LEU A 51 -10.85 22.78 10.06
N GLY A 52 -9.66 22.30 10.44
CA GLY A 52 -9.47 21.46 11.63
C GLY A 52 -9.86 20.00 11.45
N VAL A 53 -10.11 19.55 10.21
CA VAL A 53 -10.37 18.14 9.88
C VAL A 53 -9.19 17.54 9.13
N GLY A 54 -9.12 16.20 9.06
CA GLY A 54 -8.06 15.51 8.35
C GLY A 54 -7.91 15.99 6.91
N HIS A 55 -6.68 16.30 6.52
CA HIS A 55 -6.38 16.72 5.15
C HIS A 55 -6.56 15.55 4.19
N GLY A 56 -7.17 15.81 3.02
CA GLY A 56 -7.28 14.78 1.96
C GLY A 56 -5.94 14.20 1.54
N GLY A 57 -4.87 14.99 1.60
CA GLY A 57 -3.50 14.54 1.36
C GLY A 57 -3.01 13.46 2.33
N PHE A 58 -3.50 13.45 3.58
CA PHE A 58 -3.23 12.37 4.52
C PHE A 58 -3.86 11.06 4.05
N LEU A 59 -5.15 11.09 3.72
CA LEU A 59 -5.87 9.92 3.21
C LEU A 59 -5.27 9.41 1.91
N PHE A 60 -4.96 10.33 0.98
CA PHE A 60 -4.30 9.98 -0.29
C PHE A 60 -2.98 9.27 -0.05
N SER A 61 -2.11 9.84 0.78
CA SER A 61 -0.78 9.27 1.05
C SER A 61 -0.86 7.92 1.74
N LEU A 62 -1.80 7.75 2.68
CA LEU A 62 -1.98 6.45 3.35
C LEU A 62 -2.47 5.38 2.38
N GLY A 63 -3.38 5.73 1.48
CA GLY A 63 -3.84 4.84 0.39
C GLY A 63 -2.72 4.49 -0.59
N ASP A 64 -1.86 5.46 -0.94
CA ASP A 64 -0.72 5.24 -1.82
C ASP A 64 0.36 4.36 -1.18
N ILE A 65 0.57 4.47 0.15
CA ILE A 65 1.45 3.55 0.89
C ILE A 65 0.90 2.12 0.82
N ALA A 66 -0.40 1.92 1.05
CA ALA A 66 -1.02 0.60 0.92
C ALA A 66 -0.87 0.04 -0.50
N LEU A 67 -1.10 0.88 -1.53
CA LEU A 67 -0.87 0.52 -2.94
C LEU A 67 0.58 0.12 -3.20
N SER A 68 1.53 0.89 -2.66
CA SER A 68 2.96 0.63 -2.81
C SER A 68 3.34 -0.74 -2.23
N PHE A 69 2.87 -1.05 -1.01
CA PHE A 69 3.15 -2.34 -0.39
C PHE A 69 2.48 -3.50 -1.13
N ALA A 70 1.21 -3.35 -1.51
CA ALA A 70 0.49 -4.37 -2.27
C ALA A 70 1.13 -4.65 -3.63
N SER A 71 1.50 -3.59 -4.37
CA SER A 71 2.07 -3.76 -5.72
C SER A 71 3.49 -4.30 -5.74
N ASN A 72 4.24 -4.14 -4.64
CA ASN A 72 5.60 -4.67 -4.48
C ASN A 72 5.65 -6.01 -3.73
N SER A 73 4.52 -6.51 -3.23
CA SER A 73 4.44 -7.73 -2.44
C SER A 73 4.79 -9.01 -3.21
N TYR A 74 4.77 -8.97 -4.53
CA TYR A 74 5.25 -10.06 -5.39
C TYR A 74 6.77 -10.11 -5.53
N GLY A 75 7.48 -9.10 -5.03
CA GLY A 75 8.92 -8.97 -5.17
C GLY A 75 9.41 -8.20 -6.39
N ARG A 76 8.57 -8.03 -7.42
CA ARG A 76 8.90 -7.13 -8.55
C ARG A 76 8.69 -5.68 -8.13
N LYS A 77 9.69 -4.84 -8.45
CA LYS A 77 9.57 -3.40 -8.20
C LYS A 77 8.48 -2.79 -9.07
N SER A 78 7.54 -2.14 -8.42
CA SER A 78 6.36 -1.53 -9.05
C SER A 78 6.21 -0.09 -8.62
N LEU A 79 5.77 0.76 -9.53
CA LEU A 79 5.61 2.20 -9.33
C LEU A 79 4.18 2.61 -9.67
N ALA A 80 3.56 3.43 -8.83
CA ALA A 80 2.26 3.99 -9.15
C ALA A 80 2.35 4.93 -10.35
N MET A 81 1.43 4.79 -11.30
CA MET A 81 1.28 5.65 -12.48
C MET A 81 0.10 6.58 -12.35
N LYS A 82 -0.97 6.11 -11.74
CA LYS A 82 -2.22 6.84 -11.60
C LYS A 82 -2.94 6.38 -10.34
N VAL A 83 -3.48 7.34 -9.62
CA VAL A 83 -4.40 7.08 -8.50
C VAL A 83 -5.57 8.04 -8.63
N ASP A 84 -6.77 7.50 -8.70
CA ASP A 84 -8.02 8.27 -8.65
C ASP A 84 -8.65 8.06 -7.28
N VAL A 85 -8.82 9.14 -6.51
CA VAL A 85 -9.36 9.09 -5.16
C VAL A 85 -10.69 9.83 -5.06
N THR A 86 -11.62 9.25 -4.29
CA THR A 86 -12.86 9.88 -3.86
C THR A 86 -12.90 9.93 -2.34
N TYR A 87 -13.06 11.12 -1.77
CA TYR A 87 -13.24 11.33 -0.34
C TYR A 87 -14.73 11.32 -0.02
N HIS A 88 -15.16 10.40 0.85
CA HIS A 88 -16.57 10.22 1.19
C HIS A 88 -16.96 10.94 2.47
N ARG A 89 -16.01 11.04 3.44
CA ARG A 89 -16.25 11.63 4.77
C ARG A 89 -15.00 12.28 5.31
N GLY A 90 -15.20 13.28 6.18
CA GLY A 90 -14.13 13.88 6.99
C GLY A 90 -13.63 12.91 8.06
N VAL A 91 -12.35 13.00 8.36
CA VAL A 91 -11.64 12.23 9.40
C VAL A 91 -11.18 13.23 10.47
N GLN A 92 -11.28 12.86 11.75
CA GLN A 92 -10.95 13.71 12.87
C GLN A 92 -9.62 13.32 13.51
N VAL A 93 -8.99 14.26 14.21
CA VAL A 93 -7.81 13.97 15.02
C VAL A 93 -8.15 12.88 16.04
N GLY A 94 -7.30 11.86 16.13
CA GLY A 94 -7.50 10.69 16.98
C GLY A 94 -8.19 9.50 16.30
N ASP A 95 -8.71 9.68 15.08
CA ASP A 95 -9.23 8.54 14.30
C ASP A 95 -8.07 7.69 13.81
N GLU A 96 -8.17 6.37 14.01
CA GLU A 96 -7.29 5.40 13.36
C GLU A 96 -7.82 5.10 11.96
N VAL A 97 -7.04 5.42 10.96
CA VAL A 97 -7.36 5.13 9.55
C VAL A 97 -6.64 3.87 9.12
N VAL A 98 -7.39 2.95 8.56
CA VAL A 98 -6.88 1.73 7.92
C VAL A 98 -7.04 1.88 6.41
N ALA A 99 -5.94 1.88 5.68
CA ALA A 99 -5.94 1.83 4.22
C ALA A 99 -5.59 0.42 3.75
N SER A 100 -6.41 -0.13 2.87
CA SER A 100 -6.22 -1.46 2.29
C SER A 100 -6.19 -1.37 0.77
N ALA A 101 -5.24 -2.05 0.13
CA ALA A 101 -5.13 -2.15 -1.31
C ALA A 101 -5.19 -3.62 -1.72
N THR A 102 -6.00 -3.95 -2.73
CA THR A 102 -6.20 -5.30 -3.24
C THR A 102 -6.11 -5.30 -4.75
N GLU A 103 -5.31 -6.20 -5.30
CA GLU A 103 -5.16 -6.38 -6.75
C GLU A 103 -6.49 -6.77 -7.39
N MET A 104 -6.90 -6.03 -8.42
CA MET A 104 -8.07 -6.35 -9.23
C MET A 104 -7.69 -7.08 -10.51
N SER A 105 -6.58 -6.68 -11.11
CA SER A 105 -6.12 -7.22 -12.40
C SER A 105 -4.62 -7.00 -12.56
N ARG A 106 -3.96 -7.95 -13.18
CA ARG A 106 -2.53 -7.88 -13.43
C ARG A 106 -2.17 -8.41 -14.81
N SER A 107 -1.29 -7.71 -15.47
CA SER A 107 -0.59 -8.13 -16.69
C SER A 107 0.91 -8.17 -16.46
N ARG A 108 1.68 -8.44 -17.50
CA ARG A 108 3.14 -8.44 -17.39
C ARG A 108 3.70 -7.08 -16.90
N ARG A 109 3.14 -5.96 -17.39
CA ARG A 109 3.67 -4.61 -17.14
C ARG A 109 2.80 -3.74 -16.26
N PHE A 110 1.53 -4.06 -16.11
CA PHE A 110 0.57 -3.22 -15.42
C PHE A 110 -0.24 -4.04 -14.42
N ALA A 111 -0.61 -3.41 -13.32
CA ALA A 111 -1.57 -3.97 -12.40
C ALA A 111 -2.50 -2.87 -11.88
N SER A 112 -3.75 -3.19 -11.65
CA SER A 112 -4.75 -2.29 -11.09
C SER A 112 -5.20 -2.78 -9.73
N TYR A 113 -5.49 -1.83 -8.84
CA TYR A 113 -5.81 -2.07 -7.43
C TYR A 113 -7.05 -1.29 -7.02
N GLN A 114 -7.89 -1.93 -6.22
CA GLN A 114 -8.90 -1.25 -5.41
C GLN A 114 -8.25 -0.83 -4.10
N ILE A 115 -8.49 0.41 -3.68
CA ILE A 115 -8.00 0.97 -2.42
C ILE A 115 -9.19 1.46 -1.62
N GLU A 116 -9.27 1.09 -0.35
CA GLU A 116 -10.31 1.54 0.56
C GLU A 116 -9.68 2.03 1.86
N LEU A 117 -10.20 3.15 2.36
CA LEU A 117 -9.78 3.71 3.64
C LEU A 117 -10.98 3.74 4.58
N HIS A 118 -10.79 3.19 5.77
CA HIS A 118 -11.84 3.07 6.78
C HIS A 118 -11.41 3.68 8.13
N VAL A 119 -12.41 4.18 8.86
CA VAL A 119 -12.34 4.47 10.30
C VAL A 119 -13.39 3.59 10.95
N GLY A 120 -12.95 2.59 11.73
CA GLY A 120 -13.84 1.53 12.16
C GLY A 120 -14.48 0.81 10.95
N ASP A 121 -15.80 0.69 10.94
CA ASP A 121 -16.55 0.07 9.83
C ASP A 121 -16.93 1.07 8.72
N GLU A 122 -16.53 2.33 8.84
CA GLU A 122 -16.97 3.40 7.96
C GLU A 122 -15.97 3.67 6.84
N LEU A 123 -16.45 3.59 5.58
CA LEU A 123 -15.64 3.95 4.41
C LEU A 123 -15.50 5.47 4.33
N VAL A 124 -14.28 5.98 4.52
CA VAL A 124 -13.98 7.42 4.48
C VAL A 124 -13.39 7.89 3.17
N ALA A 125 -12.70 7.02 2.45
CA ALA A 125 -12.23 7.27 1.09
C ALA A 125 -12.10 5.96 0.32
N SER A 126 -12.21 6.05 -1.01
CA SER A 126 -11.92 4.95 -1.93
C SER A 126 -11.09 5.44 -3.10
N ALA A 127 -10.27 4.56 -3.67
CA ALA A 127 -9.44 4.90 -4.81
C ALA A 127 -9.25 3.70 -5.72
N THR A 128 -8.84 3.99 -6.96
CA THR A 128 -8.28 2.99 -7.87
C THR A 128 -6.86 3.38 -8.22
N GLY A 129 -5.94 2.43 -8.16
CA GLY A 129 -4.54 2.60 -8.50
C GLY A 129 -4.15 1.82 -9.74
N LEU A 130 -3.35 2.42 -10.62
CA LEU A 130 -2.69 1.75 -11.72
C LEU A 130 -1.19 1.80 -11.46
N THR A 131 -0.51 0.66 -11.53
CA THR A 131 0.93 0.55 -11.32
C THR A 131 1.64 0.02 -12.56
N PHE A 132 2.86 0.46 -12.76
CA PHE A 132 3.80 -0.11 -13.72
C PHE A 132 4.76 -1.07 -13.01
N ARG A 133 4.89 -2.28 -13.53
CA ARG A 133 5.76 -3.34 -13.01
C ARG A 133 7.05 -3.33 -13.82
N THR A 134 8.16 -3.05 -13.15
CA THR A 134 9.49 -3.04 -13.77
C THR A 134 10.00 -4.46 -14.01
N GLU A 135 11.14 -4.61 -14.66
CA GLU A 135 11.84 -5.91 -14.79
C GLU A 135 12.72 -6.21 -13.54
N ASP A 136 12.89 -5.23 -12.64
CA ASP A 136 13.74 -5.35 -11.46
C ASP A 136 13.03 -6.04 -10.29
N TRP A 137 13.81 -6.77 -9.50
CA TRP A 137 13.33 -7.46 -8.31
C TRP A 137 13.93 -6.86 -7.05
N HIS A 138 13.14 -6.82 -5.98
CA HIS A 138 13.66 -6.57 -4.65
C HIS A 138 14.56 -7.74 -4.21
N LEU A 139 15.55 -7.47 -3.38
CA LEU A 139 16.48 -8.48 -2.84
C LEU A 139 17.39 -9.17 -3.87
N GLY A 140 17.36 -8.73 -5.14
CA GLY A 140 18.08 -9.37 -6.23
C GLY A 140 17.25 -10.47 -6.92
N GLU A 141 17.27 -10.50 -8.25
CA GLU A 141 16.48 -11.45 -9.04
C GLU A 141 16.84 -12.91 -8.74
N GLU A 142 18.13 -13.17 -8.49
CA GLU A 142 18.69 -14.49 -8.19
C GLU A 142 18.14 -15.13 -6.90
N THR A 143 17.58 -14.32 -5.98
CA THR A 143 17.00 -14.82 -4.73
C THR A 143 15.59 -15.39 -4.90
N TRP A 144 14.94 -15.06 -6.03
CA TRP A 144 13.55 -15.47 -6.27
C TRP A 144 13.47 -16.81 -6.99
N PRO A 145 12.57 -17.73 -6.55
CA PRO A 145 12.37 -19.01 -7.24
C PRO A 145 11.94 -18.83 -8.69
N GLU A 146 12.46 -19.65 -9.60
CA GLU A 146 12.17 -19.55 -11.03
C GLU A 146 10.67 -19.69 -11.36
N ASP A 147 9.97 -20.58 -10.64
CA ASP A 147 8.53 -20.75 -10.84
C ASP A 147 7.74 -19.53 -10.35
N TRP A 148 8.22 -18.86 -9.30
CA TRP A 148 7.64 -17.60 -8.83
C TRP A 148 7.82 -16.50 -9.87
N LYS A 149 9.04 -16.32 -10.40
CA LYS A 149 9.34 -15.33 -11.42
C LYS A 149 8.53 -15.53 -12.71
N LYS A 150 8.21 -16.77 -13.06
CA LYS A 150 7.35 -17.07 -14.22
C LYS A 150 5.88 -16.76 -13.96
N ALA A 151 5.42 -16.91 -12.70
CA ALA A 151 4.03 -16.66 -12.32
C ALA A 151 3.75 -15.18 -12.11
N TYR A 152 4.74 -14.43 -11.67
CA TYR A 152 4.64 -13.05 -11.21
C TYR A 152 5.67 -12.13 -11.87
#